data_5ef3c2613c64e0a15a2d9b8e00941d93
#
_entry.id   5ef3c2613c64e0a15a2d9b8e00941d93
#
_cell.length_a   1.000
_cell.length_b   1.000
_cell.length_c   1.000
_cell.angle_alpha   90.00
_cell.angle_beta   90.00
_cell.angle_gamma   90.00
#
_symmetry.space_group_name_H-M   'P 1'
#
loop_
_entity.id
_entity.type
_entity.pdbx_description
1 polymer ?
#
loop_
_entity_poly.entity_id
_entity_poly.type
_entity_poly.pdbx_seq_one_letter_code
_entity_poly.pdbx_strand_id
1 'polypeptide(L)'
;MQSNQKVDVYLVCNAKYHDTNFARLEILKLLAENEDIHTRVAEDFSDIEAIQNACLLITYTCDLRPSLDQQAGLAQYLEAGGRWFALHATNALIEFVNGKPDTPDLAPNFMAMLGSRFVAHPSNTSFDVRVTDVDHPLTAGIKDFEVHDEEPYYCEPIGEQTVLLEATYNQPSAGYVQSDYGTDRDSQPQMYLHLFGEGEVLYLS
;
A
#
# COMPACT_ATOMS: atom_id res chain seq x y z
N MET A 1 -1.74 -29.26 -24.74
CA MET A 1 -1.50 -28.98 -23.33
C MET A 1 -1.04 -27.53 -23.29
N GLN A 2 -1.90 -26.59 -22.86
CA GLN A 2 -1.43 -25.26 -22.55
C GLN A 2 -0.52 -25.39 -21.34
N SER A 3 0.74 -24.95 -21.45
CA SER A 3 1.61 -24.84 -20.30
C SER A 3 0.94 -23.81 -19.37
N ASN A 4 0.44 -24.24 -18.22
CA ASN A 4 0.04 -23.32 -17.16
C ASN A 4 1.28 -22.49 -16.84
N GLN A 5 1.30 -21.24 -17.28
CA GLN A 5 2.39 -20.33 -16.99
C GLN A 5 2.22 -19.94 -15.52
N LYS A 6 3.17 -20.34 -14.68
CA LYS A 6 3.17 -19.96 -13.27
C LYS A 6 3.29 -18.46 -13.14
N VAL A 7 2.57 -17.90 -12.19
CA VAL A 7 2.61 -16.48 -11.82
C VAL A 7 3.56 -16.34 -10.64
N ASP A 8 4.74 -15.79 -10.89
CA ASP A 8 5.72 -15.53 -9.83
C ASP A 8 5.35 -14.24 -9.08
N VAL A 9 5.09 -14.37 -7.79
CA VAL A 9 4.77 -13.28 -6.88
C VAL A 9 5.92 -13.09 -5.90
N TYR A 10 6.36 -11.84 -5.72
CA TYR A 10 7.33 -11.46 -4.69
C TYR A 10 6.62 -10.71 -3.58
N LEU A 11 6.61 -11.27 -2.37
CA LEU A 11 5.97 -10.69 -1.18
C LEU A 11 7.03 -10.14 -0.24
N VAL A 12 7.06 -8.83 -0.04
CA VAL A 12 7.82 -8.18 1.04
C VAL A 12 6.88 -7.92 2.21
N CYS A 13 7.14 -8.57 3.34
CA CYS A 13 6.29 -8.47 4.51
C CYS A 13 7.13 -8.20 5.77
N ASN A 14 7.16 -6.91 6.20
CA ASN A 14 7.88 -6.43 7.38
C ASN A 14 7.30 -5.09 7.84
N ALA A 15 6.38 -5.12 8.77
CA ALA A 15 5.65 -3.94 9.24
C ALA A 15 5.93 -3.71 10.74
N LYS A 16 6.82 -2.78 11.03
CA LYS A 16 7.41 -2.53 12.36
C LYS A 16 6.41 -2.36 13.50
N TYR A 17 5.23 -1.78 13.23
CA TYR A 17 4.25 -1.46 14.26
C TYR A 17 2.98 -2.33 14.17
N HIS A 18 2.98 -3.34 13.33
CA HIS A 18 1.85 -4.21 13.02
C HIS A 18 2.18 -5.69 13.25
N ASP A 19 1.16 -6.54 13.31
CA ASP A 19 1.36 -8.00 13.36
C ASP A 19 1.74 -8.53 11.97
N THR A 20 3.02 -8.42 11.67
CA THR A 20 3.63 -8.89 10.40
C THR A 20 3.35 -10.38 10.15
N ASN A 21 3.36 -11.21 11.19
CA ASN A 21 3.18 -12.66 11.01
C ASN A 21 1.73 -12.99 10.66
N PHE A 22 0.76 -12.32 11.30
CA PHE A 22 -0.65 -12.45 10.95
C PHE A 22 -0.90 -12.03 9.49
N ALA A 23 -0.46 -10.83 9.11
CA ALA A 23 -0.65 -10.32 7.74
C ALA A 23 0.01 -11.23 6.70
N ARG A 24 1.25 -11.67 6.95
CA ARG A 24 1.97 -12.62 6.08
C ARG A 24 1.19 -13.91 5.88
N LEU A 25 0.66 -14.47 6.97
CA LEU A 25 -0.12 -15.72 6.93
C LEU A 25 -1.40 -15.55 6.09
N GLU A 26 -2.14 -14.47 6.30
CA GLU A 26 -3.40 -14.23 5.60
C GLU A 26 -3.15 -13.97 4.10
N ILE A 27 -2.14 -13.18 3.74
CA ILE A 27 -1.76 -12.96 2.34
C ILE A 27 -1.35 -14.29 1.68
N LEU A 28 -0.54 -15.11 2.35
CA LEU A 28 -0.11 -16.40 1.80
C LEU A 28 -1.27 -17.38 1.63
N LYS A 29 -2.27 -17.38 2.52
CA LYS A 29 -3.49 -18.19 2.36
C LYS A 29 -4.25 -17.79 1.10
N LEU A 30 -4.47 -16.48 0.87
CA LEU A 30 -5.14 -15.97 -0.31
C LEU A 30 -4.39 -16.34 -1.60
N LEU A 31 -3.07 -16.18 -1.63
CA LEU A 31 -2.25 -16.55 -2.78
C LEU A 31 -2.27 -18.06 -3.05
N ALA A 32 -2.33 -18.88 -1.99
CA ALA A 32 -2.35 -20.34 -2.09
C ALA A 32 -3.69 -20.92 -2.59
N GLU A 33 -4.74 -20.11 -2.70
CA GLU A 33 -6.02 -20.53 -3.31
C GLU A 33 -5.87 -20.83 -4.81
N ASN A 34 -4.80 -20.31 -5.45
CA ASN A 34 -4.50 -20.57 -6.85
C ASN A 34 -3.17 -21.34 -6.98
N GLU A 35 -3.24 -22.58 -7.45
CA GLU A 35 -2.08 -23.49 -7.60
C GLU A 35 -1.02 -22.98 -8.62
N ASP A 36 -1.42 -22.06 -9.51
CA ASP A 36 -0.51 -21.46 -10.50
C ASP A 36 0.33 -20.33 -9.91
N ILE A 37 0.01 -19.82 -8.71
CA ILE A 37 0.79 -18.79 -8.03
C ILE A 37 1.97 -19.43 -7.30
N HIS A 38 3.16 -18.91 -7.57
CA HIS A 38 4.39 -19.25 -6.87
C HIS A 38 4.90 -18.02 -6.12
N THR A 39 4.90 -18.07 -4.79
CA THR A 39 5.23 -16.92 -3.94
C THR A 39 6.61 -17.05 -3.33
N ARG A 40 7.46 -16.05 -3.54
CA ARG A 40 8.70 -15.84 -2.79
C ARG A 40 8.47 -14.78 -1.72
N VAL A 41 8.86 -15.08 -0.48
CA VAL A 41 8.69 -14.17 0.67
C VAL A 41 10.03 -13.58 1.08
N ALA A 42 10.04 -12.28 1.35
CA ALA A 42 11.18 -11.52 1.86
C ALA A 42 10.76 -10.55 2.98
N GLU A 43 11.74 -10.02 3.71
CA GLU A 43 11.53 -9.02 4.76
C GLU A 43 12.00 -7.62 4.35
N ASP A 44 12.62 -7.49 3.18
CA ASP A 44 13.13 -6.23 2.64
C ASP A 44 13.21 -6.26 1.11
N PHE A 45 13.71 -5.16 0.52
CA PHE A 45 13.92 -4.99 -0.92
C PHE A 45 15.33 -5.37 -1.38
N SER A 46 16.08 -6.21 -0.67
CA SER A 46 17.48 -6.50 -0.99
C SER A 46 17.69 -7.28 -2.28
N ASP A 47 16.73 -8.14 -2.64
CA ASP A 47 16.79 -8.94 -3.87
C ASP A 47 16.01 -8.26 -5.02
N ILE A 48 16.55 -7.13 -5.47
CA ILE A 48 15.95 -6.34 -6.57
C ILE A 48 15.84 -7.16 -7.87
N GLU A 49 16.79 -8.03 -8.15
CA GLU A 49 16.75 -8.88 -9.34
C GLU A 49 15.53 -9.81 -9.32
N ALA A 50 15.23 -10.41 -8.17
CA ALA A 50 14.04 -11.26 -8.03
C ALA A 50 12.74 -10.44 -8.12
N ILE A 51 12.70 -9.21 -7.58
CA ILE A 51 11.56 -8.31 -7.72
C ILE A 51 11.33 -7.97 -9.20
N GLN A 52 12.38 -7.61 -9.93
CA GLN A 52 12.29 -7.24 -11.36
C GLN A 52 11.84 -8.40 -12.25
N ASN A 53 12.06 -9.64 -11.84
CA ASN A 53 11.62 -10.83 -12.56
C ASN A 53 10.22 -11.33 -12.12
N ALA A 54 9.62 -10.74 -11.08
CA ALA A 54 8.30 -11.14 -10.61
C ALA A 54 7.18 -10.56 -11.49
N CYS A 55 6.11 -11.33 -11.66
CA CYS A 55 4.89 -10.85 -12.31
C CYS A 55 4.13 -9.83 -11.46
N LEU A 56 4.24 -9.97 -10.12
CA LEU A 56 3.56 -9.12 -9.15
C LEU A 56 4.45 -8.95 -7.91
N LEU A 57 4.70 -7.71 -7.53
CA LEU A 57 5.22 -7.35 -6.21
C LEU A 57 4.04 -7.08 -5.26
N ILE A 58 4.06 -7.71 -4.09
CA ILE A 58 3.13 -7.40 -2.99
C ILE A 58 3.96 -6.89 -1.81
N THR A 59 3.50 -5.81 -1.17
CA THR A 59 4.15 -5.29 0.03
C THR A 59 3.15 -5.06 1.15
N TYR A 60 3.46 -5.55 2.33
CA TYR A 60 2.86 -5.18 3.60
C TYR A 60 3.99 -4.74 4.53
N THR A 61 4.31 -3.46 4.49
CA THR A 61 5.46 -2.91 5.21
C THR A 61 5.07 -1.67 6.00
N CYS A 62 5.84 -1.35 7.06
CA CYS A 62 5.73 -0.11 7.80
C CYS A 62 7.12 0.30 8.27
N ASP A 63 7.50 1.55 8.06
CA ASP A 63 8.83 2.12 8.38
C ASP A 63 10.00 1.30 7.78
N LEU A 64 9.76 0.61 6.66
CA LEU A 64 10.78 -0.05 5.88
C LEU A 64 11.33 0.93 4.82
N ARG A 65 12.59 1.33 4.99
CA ARG A 65 13.22 2.40 4.19
C ARG A 65 14.10 1.80 3.10
N PRO A 66 13.67 1.79 1.84
CA PRO A 66 14.52 1.31 0.76
C PRO A 66 15.70 2.26 0.54
N SER A 67 16.91 1.69 0.33
CA SER A 67 18.08 2.46 -0.08
C SER A 67 17.86 3.12 -1.45
N LEU A 68 18.71 4.08 -1.83
CA LEU A 68 18.62 4.72 -3.14
C LEU A 68 18.75 3.71 -4.29
N ASP A 69 19.63 2.71 -4.16
CA ASP A 69 19.77 1.65 -5.16
C ASP A 69 18.52 0.77 -5.25
N GLN A 70 17.90 0.44 -4.10
CA GLN A 70 16.64 -0.29 -4.06
C GLN A 70 15.49 0.52 -4.68
N GLN A 71 15.40 1.83 -4.38
CA GLN A 71 14.44 2.73 -5.01
C GLN A 71 14.62 2.77 -6.53
N ALA A 72 15.86 2.88 -7.01
CA ALA A 72 16.15 2.85 -8.44
C ALA A 72 15.75 1.52 -9.10
N GLY A 73 15.97 0.39 -8.41
CA GLY A 73 15.56 -0.92 -8.90
C GLY A 73 14.04 -1.12 -8.94
N LEU A 74 13.31 -0.60 -7.94
CA LEU A 74 11.84 -0.59 -7.91
C LEU A 74 11.27 0.31 -9.02
N ALA A 75 11.88 1.48 -9.25
CA ALA A 75 11.48 2.36 -10.36
C ALA A 75 11.66 1.66 -11.72
N GLN A 76 12.79 0.99 -11.95
CA GLN A 76 13.03 0.21 -13.17
C GLN A 76 12.00 -0.93 -13.35
N TYR A 77 11.62 -1.61 -12.26
CA TYR A 77 10.56 -2.61 -12.29
C TYR A 77 9.25 -2.04 -12.81
N LEU A 78 8.81 -0.89 -12.27
CA LEU A 78 7.59 -0.22 -12.70
C LEU A 78 7.72 0.37 -14.11
N GLU A 79 8.84 1.00 -14.44
CA GLU A 79 9.09 1.55 -15.79
C GLU A 79 9.03 0.47 -16.88
N ALA A 80 9.37 -0.77 -16.53
CA ALA A 80 9.27 -1.93 -17.40
C ALA A 80 7.86 -2.58 -17.46
N GLY A 81 6.85 -1.98 -16.84
CA GLY A 81 5.48 -2.50 -16.81
C GLY A 81 5.16 -3.40 -15.62
N GLY A 82 5.97 -3.36 -14.57
CA GLY A 82 5.75 -4.12 -13.34
C GLY A 82 4.41 -3.79 -12.66
N ARG A 83 3.89 -4.74 -11.91
CA ARG A 83 2.64 -4.62 -11.14
C ARG A 83 2.96 -4.69 -9.65
N TRP A 84 2.48 -3.72 -8.90
CA TRP A 84 2.74 -3.65 -7.46
C TRP A 84 1.43 -3.49 -6.67
N PHE A 85 1.15 -4.43 -5.78
CA PHE A 85 0.08 -4.31 -4.81
C PHE A 85 0.69 -3.89 -3.46
N ALA A 86 0.51 -2.62 -3.12
CA ALA A 86 1.00 -2.01 -1.89
C ALA A 86 -0.13 -1.95 -0.86
N LEU A 87 0.10 -2.56 0.29
CA LEU A 87 -0.88 -2.68 1.36
C LEU A 87 -0.54 -1.78 2.53
N HIS A 88 -1.56 -1.17 3.09
CA HIS A 88 -1.59 -0.50 4.36
C HIS A 88 -0.43 0.50 4.53
N ALA A 89 0.42 0.32 5.54
CA ALA A 89 1.51 1.23 5.88
C ALA A 89 2.74 1.15 4.97
N THR A 90 2.64 0.57 3.77
CA THR A 90 3.75 0.54 2.81
C THR A 90 4.25 1.96 2.47
N ASN A 91 3.37 2.96 2.48
CA ASN A 91 3.68 4.36 2.25
C ASN A 91 4.00 5.16 3.55
N ALA A 92 4.23 4.48 4.68
CA ALA A 92 4.53 5.09 5.97
C ALA A 92 6.01 4.96 6.33
N LEU A 93 6.71 6.09 6.41
CA LEU A 93 8.05 6.19 6.99
C LEU A 93 7.96 7.11 8.21
N ILE A 94 8.30 6.60 9.40
CA ILE A 94 7.97 7.23 10.67
C ILE A 94 9.23 7.67 11.41
N GLU A 95 9.24 8.90 11.89
CA GLU A 95 10.19 9.43 12.84
C GLU A 95 9.48 9.88 14.13
N PHE A 96 10.22 10.27 15.13
CA PHE A 96 9.64 10.78 16.38
C PHE A 96 10.20 12.17 16.70
N VAL A 97 9.30 13.14 16.86
CA VAL A 97 9.62 14.50 17.26
C VAL A 97 8.95 14.78 18.60
N ASN A 98 9.76 15.00 19.63
CA ASN A 98 9.28 15.20 21.01
C ASN A 98 8.34 14.08 21.51
N GLY A 99 8.62 12.83 21.12
CA GLY A 99 7.85 11.65 21.53
C GLY A 99 6.54 11.43 20.75
N LYS A 100 6.24 12.26 19.76
CA LYS A 100 5.11 12.06 18.84
C LYS A 100 5.61 11.54 17.49
N PRO A 101 4.91 10.58 16.86
CA PRO A 101 5.20 10.19 15.50
C PRO A 101 5.02 11.38 14.53
N ASP A 102 5.94 11.47 13.64
CA ASP A 102 5.97 12.36 12.48
C ASP A 102 6.31 11.56 11.24
N THR A 103 5.86 11.99 10.09
CA THR A 103 6.03 11.30 8.83
C THR A 103 6.61 12.23 7.77
N PRO A 104 7.88 12.66 7.96
CA PRO A 104 8.53 13.50 6.97
C PRO A 104 8.74 12.74 5.65
N ASP A 105 8.91 13.50 4.57
CA ASP A 105 9.20 12.92 3.27
C ASP A 105 10.66 12.45 3.18
N LEU A 106 10.93 11.25 3.70
CA LEU A 106 12.27 10.66 3.79
C LEU A 106 12.70 9.95 2.50
N ALA A 107 11.76 9.60 1.63
CA ALA A 107 12.02 8.87 0.41
C ALA A 107 11.05 9.31 -0.72
N PRO A 108 11.20 10.55 -1.23
CA PRO A 108 10.25 11.13 -2.18
C PRO A 108 10.07 10.29 -3.45
N ASN A 109 11.15 9.66 -3.96
CA ASN A 109 11.06 8.79 -5.12
C ASN A 109 10.23 7.52 -4.83
N PHE A 110 10.37 6.95 -3.63
CA PHE A 110 9.59 5.79 -3.20
C PHE A 110 8.10 6.14 -3.04
N MET A 111 7.80 7.28 -2.43
CA MET A 111 6.43 7.76 -2.28
C MET A 111 5.80 8.15 -3.63
N ALA A 112 6.59 8.70 -4.56
CA ALA A 112 6.12 8.98 -5.92
C ALA A 112 5.74 7.70 -6.69
N MET A 113 6.46 6.59 -6.49
CA MET A 113 6.07 5.29 -7.05
C MET A 113 4.76 4.78 -6.46
N LEU A 114 4.53 4.95 -5.15
CA LEU A 114 3.32 4.51 -4.46
C LEU A 114 2.10 5.40 -4.74
N GLY A 115 2.31 6.62 -5.22
CA GLY A 115 1.25 7.60 -5.47
C GLY A 115 0.71 8.29 -4.22
N SER A 116 1.24 7.99 -3.04
CA SER A 116 0.90 8.68 -1.80
C SER A 116 1.97 8.52 -0.72
N ARG A 117 1.85 9.39 0.29
CA ARG A 117 2.60 9.32 1.54
C ARG A 117 1.62 9.33 2.71
N PHE A 118 1.74 8.39 3.62
CA PHE A 118 1.01 8.40 4.89
C PHE A 118 1.45 9.62 5.74
N VAL A 119 0.50 10.29 6.36
CA VAL A 119 0.76 11.46 7.20
C VAL A 119 0.41 11.19 8.66
N ALA A 120 -0.79 10.71 8.92
CA ALA A 120 -1.28 10.47 10.28
C ALA A 120 -2.54 9.59 10.25
N HIS A 121 -2.94 9.09 11.40
CA HIS A 121 -4.28 8.53 11.62
C HIS A 121 -4.80 8.90 13.02
N PRO A 122 -6.11 9.12 13.21
CA PRO A 122 -6.72 9.22 14.54
C PRO A 122 -6.73 7.85 15.23
N SER A 123 -7.31 7.76 16.41
CA SER A 123 -7.56 6.47 17.05
C SER A 123 -8.45 5.59 16.16
N ASN A 124 -8.26 4.28 16.26
CA ASN A 124 -9.10 3.31 15.57
C ASN A 124 -10.58 3.63 15.76
N THR A 125 -11.34 3.49 14.69
CA THR A 125 -12.77 3.74 14.67
C THR A 125 -13.46 2.91 13.60
N SER A 126 -14.79 2.86 13.63
CA SER A 126 -15.58 2.33 12.53
C SER A 126 -15.89 3.43 11.52
N PHE A 127 -15.85 3.10 10.23
CA PHE A 127 -16.22 4.02 9.16
C PHE A 127 -16.74 3.27 7.94
N ASP A 128 -17.57 3.96 7.16
CA ASP A 128 -18.09 3.42 5.90
C ASP A 128 -17.09 3.58 4.77
N VAL A 129 -16.95 2.54 3.96
CA VAL A 129 -16.18 2.52 2.73
C VAL A 129 -17.12 2.45 1.55
N ARG A 130 -16.98 3.37 0.62
CA ARG A 130 -17.78 3.49 -0.59
C ARG A 130 -17.00 3.06 -1.81
N VAL A 131 -17.65 2.30 -2.70
CA VAL A 131 -17.13 1.97 -4.03
C VAL A 131 -17.36 3.14 -4.97
N THR A 132 -16.28 3.71 -5.53
CA THR A 132 -16.37 4.89 -6.43
C THR A 132 -16.59 4.52 -7.88
N ASP A 133 -16.11 3.34 -8.31
CA ASP A 133 -16.30 2.78 -9.65
C ASP A 133 -16.72 1.31 -9.54
N VAL A 134 -18.03 1.06 -9.67
CA VAL A 134 -18.63 -0.28 -9.56
C VAL A 134 -18.39 -1.16 -10.79
N ASP A 135 -18.03 -0.56 -11.91
CA ASP A 135 -17.79 -1.24 -13.19
C ASP A 135 -16.32 -1.63 -13.37
N HIS A 136 -15.43 -1.16 -12.51
CA HIS A 136 -14.02 -1.48 -12.58
C HIS A 136 -13.78 -2.97 -12.21
N PRO A 137 -12.92 -3.72 -12.94
CA PRO A 137 -12.69 -5.14 -12.67
C PRO A 137 -12.25 -5.46 -11.24
N LEU A 138 -11.49 -4.58 -10.58
CA LEU A 138 -11.01 -4.79 -9.21
C LEU A 138 -12.09 -4.56 -8.14
N THR A 139 -13.20 -3.90 -8.49
CA THR A 139 -14.33 -3.63 -7.59
C THR A 139 -15.58 -4.43 -7.98
N ALA A 140 -15.49 -5.24 -9.04
CA ALA A 140 -16.62 -6.02 -9.55
C ALA A 140 -17.20 -6.93 -8.45
N GLY A 141 -18.47 -6.70 -8.11
CA GLY A 141 -19.17 -7.44 -7.07
C GLY A 141 -18.96 -6.94 -5.64
N ILE A 142 -18.05 -5.96 -5.43
CA ILE A 142 -17.91 -5.26 -4.15
C ILE A 142 -19.04 -4.23 -4.02
N LYS A 143 -19.62 -4.14 -2.84
CA LYS A 143 -20.61 -3.13 -2.46
C LYS A 143 -20.02 -2.26 -1.38
N ASP A 144 -20.63 -1.12 -1.11
CA ASP A 144 -20.32 -0.31 0.07
C ASP A 144 -20.39 -1.17 1.34
N PHE A 145 -19.43 -0.97 2.23
CA PHE A 145 -19.30 -1.75 3.46
C PHE A 145 -18.77 -0.90 4.61
N GLU A 146 -18.98 -1.36 5.84
CA GLU A 146 -18.42 -0.76 7.04
C GLU A 146 -17.19 -1.58 7.50
N VAL A 147 -16.13 -0.90 7.86
CA VAL A 147 -14.99 -1.48 8.61
C VAL A 147 -15.11 -1.11 10.08
N HIS A 148 -14.62 -1.99 10.96
CA HIS A 148 -14.75 -1.84 12.40
C HIS A 148 -13.39 -1.87 13.08
N ASP A 149 -13.18 -0.91 14.01
CA ASP A 149 -11.96 -0.83 14.82
C ASP A 149 -10.67 -0.78 13.99
N GLU A 150 -10.71 0.02 12.90
CA GLU A 150 -9.62 0.12 11.94
C GLU A 150 -8.94 1.50 12.00
N GLU A 151 -7.73 1.60 11.48
CA GLU A 151 -6.94 2.83 11.40
C GLU A 151 -7.35 3.67 10.18
N PRO A 152 -8.04 4.83 10.36
CA PRO A 152 -8.45 5.67 9.25
C PRO A 152 -7.28 6.55 8.76
N TYR A 153 -6.57 6.12 7.73
CA TYR A 153 -5.35 6.76 7.23
C TYR A 153 -5.62 8.10 6.53
N TYR A 154 -4.88 9.12 6.94
CA TYR A 154 -4.71 10.35 6.16
C TYR A 154 -3.43 10.27 5.35
N CYS A 155 -3.59 10.21 4.04
CA CYS A 155 -2.47 10.20 3.10
C CYS A 155 -2.39 11.50 2.29
N GLU A 156 -1.17 11.95 2.03
CA GLU A 156 -0.90 12.99 1.05
C GLU A 156 -0.83 12.35 -0.34
N PRO A 157 -1.71 12.74 -1.28
CA PRO A 157 -1.64 12.20 -2.65
C PRO A 157 -0.43 12.76 -3.39
N ILE A 158 0.23 11.91 -4.19
CA ILE A 158 1.37 12.25 -5.02
C ILE A 158 1.08 11.78 -6.45
N GLY A 159 0.86 12.73 -7.36
CA GLY A 159 0.45 12.44 -8.74
C GLY A 159 -1.04 12.10 -8.88
N GLU A 160 -1.40 11.54 -10.03
CA GLU A 160 -2.78 11.17 -10.33
C GLU A 160 -3.13 9.80 -9.77
N GLN A 161 -4.35 9.68 -9.23
CA GLN A 161 -4.89 8.45 -8.66
C GLN A 161 -6.26 8.16 -9.27
N THR A 162 -6.48 6.94 -9.72
CA THR A 162 -7.82 6.44 -10.01
C THR A 162 -8.36 5.80 -8.75
N VAL A 163 -9.18 6.55 -7.99
CA VAL A 163 -9.72 6.09 -6.71
C VAL A 163 -10.83 5.07 -6.96
N LEU A 164 -10.74 3.91 -6.35
CA LEU A 164 -11.67 2.79 -6.46
C LEU A 164 -12.52 2.59 -5.20
N LEU A 165 -11.93 2.87 -4.02
CA LEU A 165 -12.64 2.89 -2.73
C LEU A 165 -12.27 4.18 -2.01
N GLU A 166 -13.26 4.77 -1.33
CA GLU A 166 -13.04 5.92 -0.47
C GLU A 166 -13.83 5.82 0.83
N ALA A 167 -13.38 6.51 1.86
CA ALA A 167 -14.09 6.59 3.12
C ALA A 167 -14.19 8.04 3.62
N THR A 168 -15.15 8.31 4.49
CA THR A 168 -15.35 9.62 5.11
C THR A 168 -15.09 9.55 6.60
N TYR A 169 -14.08 10.28 7.04
CA TYR A 169 -13.75 10.51 8.45
C TYR A 169 -12.98 11.82 8.57
N ASN A 170 -13.09 12.50 9.72
CA ASN A 170 -12.53 13.83 9.94
C ASN A 170 -11.99 14.05 11.36
N GLN A 171 -11.76 12.98 12.13
CA GLN A 171 -11.25 13.10 13.50
C GLN A 171 -9.77 13.54 13.49
N PRO A 172 -9.35 14.46 14.37
CA PRO A 172 -7.95 14.84 14.50
C PRO A 172 -7.06 13.67 14.95
N SER A 173 -5.86 13.60 14.41
CA SER A 173 -4.82 12.62 14.75
C SER A 173 -3.98 13.12 15.93
N ALA A 174 -4.59 13.28 17.11
CA ALA A 174 -3.99 13.96 18.26
C ALA A 174 -2.64 13.38 18.74
N GLY A 175 -2.35 12.11 18.39
CA GLY A 175 -1.08 11.44 18.66
C GLY A 175 0.08 11.94 17.80
N TYR A 176 -0.18 12.47 16.62
CA TYR A 176 0.81 12.84 15.61
C TYR A 176 1.23 14.29 15.69
N VAL A 177 2.39 14.62 15.09
CA VAL A 177 2.85 16.00 14.94
C VAL A 177 1.89 16.78 14.04
N GLN A 178 1.45 16.19 12.94
CA GLN A 178 0.50 16.76 11.98
C GLN A 178 -0.95 16.38 12.33
N SER A 179 -1.41 16.77 13.52
CA SER A 179 -2.67 16.29 14.10
C SER A 179 -3.93 16.63 13.31
N ASP A 180 -3.93 17.73 12.58
CA ASP A 180 -5.12 18.22 11.86
C ASP A 180 -5.08 17.93 10.35
N TYR A 181 -4.04 17.21 9.87
CA TYR A 181 -3.92 16.88 8.46
C TYR A 181 -5.11 16.04 7.98
N GLY A 182 -5.71 16.44 6.88
CA GLY A 182 -6.80 15.72 6.22
C GLY A 182 -8.19 15.86 6.85
N THR A 183 -8.31 16.52 7.99
CA THR A 183 -9.61 16.71 8.69
C THR A 183 -10.60 17.60 7.95
N ASP A 184 -10.13 18.36 6.97
CA ASP A 184 -10.89 19.28 6.13
C ASP A 184 -11.32 18.68 4.79
N ARG A 185 -10.99 17.40 4.53
CA ARG A 185 -11.35 16.71 3.30
C ARG A 185 -12.69 16.01 3.42
N ASP A 186 -13.46 16.04 2.34
CA ASP A 186 -14.76 15.36 2.25
C ASP A 186 -14.64 13.83 2.23
N SER A 187 -13.55 13.32 1.65
CA SER A 187 -13.27 11.88 1.60
C SER A 187 -11.77 11.58 1.55
N GLN A 188 -11.43 10.33 1.88
CA GLN A 188 -10.07 9.80 1.88
C GLN A 188 -10.00 8.57 0.97
N PRO A 189 -9.10 8.52 -0.02
CA PRO A 189 -8.87 7.30 -0.80
C PRO A 189 -8.46 6.12 0.09
N GLN A 190 -9.15 4.98 -0.07
CA GLN A 190 -8.82 3.73 0.62
C GLN A 190 -8.17 2.73 -0.34
N MET A 191 -8.62 2.69 -1.58
CA MET A 191 -8.00 1.91 -2.65
C MET A 191 -7.92 2.75 -3.91
N TYR A 192 -6.76 2.77 -4.55
CA TYR A 192 -6.57 3.47 -5.81
C TYR A 192 -5.54 2.77 -6.69
N LEU A 193 -5.62 3.05 -7.99
CA LEU A 193 -4.58 2.77 -8.97
C LEU A 193 -3.75 4.03 -9.24
N HIS A 194 -2.45 3.86 -9.36
CA HIS A 194 -1.48 4.89 -9.72
C HIS A 194 -0.53 4.37 -10.79
N LEU A 195 -0.33 5.15 -11.85
CA LEU A 195 0.59 4.80 -12.93
C LEU A 195 1.98 5.38 -12.66
N PHE A 196 3.01 4.55 -12.86
CA PHE A 196 4.39 4.97 -12.82
C PHE A 196 5.17 4.32 -13.97
N GLY A 197 5.63 5.11 -14.94
CA GLY A 197 6.15 4.58 -16.19
C GLY A 197 5.10 3.77 -16.96
N GLU A 198 5.44 2.57 -17.37
CA GLU A 198 4.51 1.61 -17.98
C GLU A 198 3.85 0.68 -16.93
N GLY A 199 4.24 0.81 -15.68
CA GLY A 199 3.76 0.00 -14.56
C GLY A 199 2.57 0.63 -13.83
N GLU A 200 2.01 -0.16 -12.92
CA GLU A 200 0.83 0.22 -12.17
C GLU A 200 0.94 -0.23 -10.72
N VAL A 201 0.58 0.64 -9.81
CA VAL A 201 0.51 0.37 -8.39
C VAL A 201 -0.96 0.39 -7.95
N LEU A 202 -1.42 -0.73 -7.40
CA LEU A 202 -2.65 -0.78 -6.62
C LEU A 202 -2.27 -0.55 -5.16
N TYR A 203 -2.79 0.50 -4.57
CA TYR A 203 -2.64 0.76 -3.14
C TYR A 203 -3.96 0.47 -2.43
N LEU A 204 -3.89 -0.19 -1.27
CA LEU A 204 -4.99 -0.41 -0.35
C LEU A 204 -4.55 -0.06 1.06
N SER A 205 -5.22 0.93 1.65
CA SER A 205 -5.01 1.43 3.01
C SER A 205 -5.37 0.40 4.08
#